data_a4ce25755bf0a361f4fafd2bf37ac11b
#
_entry.id   a4ce25755bf0a361f4fafd2bf37ac11b
#
_cell.length_a   1.000
_cell.length_b   1.000
_cell.length_c   1.000
_cell.angle_alpha   90.00
_cell.angle_beta   90.00
_cell.angle_gamma   90.00
#
_symmetry.space_group_name_H-M   'P 1'
#
loop_
_entity.id
_entity.type
_entity.pdbx_description
1 polymer ?
#
loop_
_entity_poly.entity_id
_entity_poly.type
_entity_poly.pdbx_seq_one_letter_code
_entity_poly.pdbx_strand_id
1 'polypeptide(L)'
;MSAEDLEKYETEMELTLYREYRDVVGIFKYVVETDRRFYLCNQVDVKARTEVGDVFFEVTMTDAWVWDMYRPARFAKNVKVLTFKDVNVEELSPTEFETPKT
;
A
#
# COMPACT_ATOMS: atom_id res chain seq x y z
N MET A 1 18.32 20.36 14.66
CA MET A 1 18.50 19.81 13.32
C MET A 1 18.17 20.86 12.29
N SER A 2 18.98 21.05 11.32
CA SER A 2 18.73 22.06 10.32
C SER A 2 17.72 21.51 9.29
N ALA A 3 17.18 22.39 8.48
CA ALA A 3 16.28 21.97 7.41
C ALA A 3 16.96 21.05 6.42
N GLU A 4 18.23 21.32 6.19
CA GLU A 4 19.00 20.50 5.29
C GLU A 4 19.19 19.09 5.83
N ASP A 5 19.44 18.96 7.10
CA ASP A 5 19.61 17.65 7.73
C ASP A 5 18.31 16.87 7.74
N LEU A 6 17.20 17.53 7.96
CA LEU A 6 15.90 16.88 7.94
C LEU A 6 15.56 16.38 6.54
N GLU A 7 15.84 17.20 5.54
CA GLU A 7 15.57 16.83 4.16
C GLU A 7 16.38 15.61 3.76
N LYS A 8 17.65 15.57 4.15
CA LYS A 8 18.50 14.45 3.85
C LYS A 8 18.00 13.18 4.54
N TYR A 9 17.58 13.32 5.78
CA TYR A 9 17.06 12.19 6.55
C TYR A 9 15.81 11.61 5.88
N GLU A 10 14.91 12.47 5.45
CA GLU A 10 13.69 12.01 4.81
C GLU A 10 13.97 11.37 3.47
N THR A 11 14.92 11.88 2.73
CA THR A 11 15.30 11.30 1.45
C THR A 11 15.86 9.91 1.65
N GLU A 12 16.67 9.73 2.68
CA GLU A 12 17.22 8.42 2.96
C GLU A 12 16.15 7.43 3.39
N MET A 13 15.17 7.89 4.16
CA MET A 13 14.06 7.03 4.57
C MET A 13 13.23 6.62 3.37
N GLU A 14 12.96 7.54 2.46
CA GLU A 14 12.21 7.22 1.26
C GLU A 14 12.94 6.22 0.38
N LEU A 15 14.23 6.37 0.26
CA LEU A 15 15.03 5.46 -0.54
C LEU A 15 15.03 4.06 0.06
N THR A 16 15.10 3.98 1.38
CA THR A 16 15.06 2.71 2.07
C THR A 16 13.70 2.04 1.85
N LEU A 17 12.64 2.82 1.93
CA LEU A 17 11.29 2.32 1.71
C LEU A 17 11.12 1.82 0.26
N TYR A 18 11.65 2.55 -0.70
CA TYR A 18 11.57 2.15 -2.10
C TYR A 18 12.32 0.85 -2.34
N ARG A 19 13.46 0.67 -1.70
CA ARG A 19 14.22 -0.57 -1.83
C ARG A 19 13.47 -1.74 -1.23
N GLU A 20 12.81 -1.51 -0.10
CA GLU A 20 12.01 -2.55 0.52
C GLU A 20 10.83 -2.91 -0.37
N TYR A 21 10.17 -1.91 -0.93
CA TYR A 21 9.06 -2.14 -1.86
C TYR A 21 9.52 -2.99 -3.05
N ARG A 22 10.65 -2.65 -3.62
CA ARG A 22 11.18 -3.37 -4.78
C ARG A 22 11.43 -4.83 -4.42
N ASP A 23 11.86 -5.09 -3.19
CA ASP A 23 12.16 -6.46 -2.76
C ASP A 23 10.91 -7.26 -2.45
N VAL A 24 9.82 -6.62 -2.04
CA VAL A 24 8.63 -7.34 -1.57
C VAL A 24 7.48 -7.34 -2.58
N VAL A 25 7.51 -6.46 -3.56
CA VAL A 25 6.35 -6.32 -4.46
C VAL A 25 6.01 -7.65 -5.15
N GLY A 26 6.99 -8.47 -5.44
CA GLY A 26 6.76 -9.72 -6.15
C GLY A 26 6.07 -10.80 -5.34
N ILE A 27 5.98 -10.65 -4.02
CA ILE A 27 5.33 -11.67 -3.20
C ILE A 27 3.89 -11.33 -2.89
N PHE A 28 3.39 -10.21 -3.38
CA PHE A 28 2.02 -9.80 -3.14
C PHE A 28 1.20 -9.89 -4.42
N LYS A 29 -0.11 -10.06 -4.26
CA LYS A 29 -1.01 -10.24 -5.39
C LYS A 29 -1.74 -8.98 -5.80
N TYR A 30 -1.94 -8.05 -4.88
CA TYR A 30 -2.74 -6.87 -5.16
C TYR A 30 -2.08 -5.59 -4.69
N VAL A 31 -2.34 -4.52 -5.43
CA VAL A 31 -1.99 -3.17 -5.03
C VAL A 31 -3.29 -2.47 -4.68
N VAL A 32 -3.32 -1.81 -3.54
CA VAL A 32 -4.47 -1.05 -3.11
C VAL A 32 -4.04 0.39 -2.88
N GLU A 33 -4.71 1.33 -3.53
CA GLU A 33 -4.43 2.73 -3.36
C GLU A 33 -5.63 3.43 -2.78
N THR A 34 -5.41 4.22 -1.76
CA THR A 34 -6.43 5.10 -1.21
C THR A 34 -5.89 6.52 -1.36
N ASP A 35 -6.68 7.51 -0.97
CA ASP A 35 -6.23 8.89 -1.03
C ASP A 35 -5.07 9.19 -0.08
N ARG A 36 -4.79 8.27 0.83
CA ARG A 36 -3.74 8.50 1.81
C ARG A 36 -2.53 7.63 1.64
N ARG A 37 -2.72 6.39 1.25
CA ARG A 37 -1.63 5.41 1.27
C ARG A 37 -1.74 4.41 0.17
N PHE A 38 -0.66 3.73 -0.02
CA PHE A 38 -0.50 2.68 -0.99
C PHE A 38 -0.19 1.41 -0.20
N TYR A 39 -0.80 0.31 -0.61
CA TYR A 39 -0.64 -0.95 0.08
C TYR A 39 -0.40 -2.07 -0.91
N LEU A 40 0.36 -3.07 -0.49
CA LEU A 40 0.43 -4.34 -1.20
C LEU A 40 -0.22 -5.37 -0.29
N CYS A 41 -0.92 -6.34 -0.84
CA CYS A 41 -1.54 -7.37 -0.02
C CYS A 41 -1.81 -8.62 -0.83
N ASN A 42 -2.12 -9.70 -0.13
CA ASN A 42 -2.44 -10.97 -0.77
C ASN A 42 -3.93 -11.23 -0.88
N GLN A 43 -4.72 -10.53 -0.08
CA GLN A 43 -6.17 -10.61 -0.16
C GLN A 43 -6.75 -9.24 0.14
N VAL A 44 -7.77 -8.85 -0.58
CA VAL A 44 -8.42 -7.57 -0.36
C VAL A 44 -9.91 -7.71 -0.57
N ASP A 45 -10.68 -7.06 0.29
CA ASP A 45 -12.13 -7.02 0.19
C ASP A 45 -12.56 -5.57 0.36
N VAL A 46 -13.36 -5.06 -0.55
CA VAL A 46 -13.83 -3.68 -0.51
C VAL A 46 -15.34 -3.71 -0.38
N LYS A 47 -15.86 -3.09 0.65
CA LYS A 47 -17.30 -3.01 0.88
C LYS A 47 -17.74 -1.58 0.96
N ALA A 48 -18.80 -1.24 0.23
CA ALA A 48 -19.42 0.06 0.36
C ALA A 48 -20.36 0.01 1.56
N ARG A 49 -20.29 1.00 2.41
CA ARG A 49 -21.13 1.09 3.60
C ARG A 49 -21.82 2.44 3.64
N THR A 50 -23.03 2.47 4.17
CA THR A 50 -23.79 3.69 4.32
C THR A 50 -24.18 3.84 5.77
N GLU A 51 -23.76 4.93 6.39
CA GLU A 51 -24.14 5.20 7.76
C GLU A 51 -24.50 6.67 7.86
N VAL A 52 -25.68 6.95 8.44
CA VAL A 52 -26.16 8.31 8.65
C VAL A 52 -26.14 9.12 7.35
N GLY A 53 -26.47 8.47 6.24
CA GLY A 53 -26.53 9.16 4.95
C GLY A 53 -25.21 9.31 4.22
N ASP A 54 -24.10 8.95 4.85
CA ASP A 54 -22.81 9.03 4.20
C ASP A 54 -22.40 7.67 3.65
N VAL A 55 -21.75 7.69 2.52
CA VAL A 55 -21.24 6.47 1.89
C VAL A 55 -19.74 6.45 2.06
N PHE A 56 -19.22 5.34 2.51
CA PHE A 56 -17.77 5.18 2.60
C PHE A 56 -17.41 3.74 2.28
N PHE A 57 -16.11 3.50 2.12
CA PHE A 57 -15.63 2.18 1.79
C PHE A 57 -14.83 1.61 2.94
N GLU A 58 -15.07 0.34 3.21
CA GLU A 58 -14.30 -0.39 4.20
C GLU A 58 -13.43 -1.36 3.41
N VAL A 59 -12.14 -1.23 3.53
CA VAL A 59 -11.17 -2.05 2.81
C VAL A 59 -10.48 -2.94 3.83
N THR A 60 -10.58 -4.24 3.65
CA THR A 60 -9.93 -5.21 4.53
C THR A 60 -8.85 -5.91 3.72
N MET A 61 -7.63 -5.90 4.23
CA MET A 61 -6.50 -6.51 3.55
C MET A 61 -5.86 -7.55 4.44
N THR A 62 -5.41 -8.65 3.84
CA THR A 62 -4.72 -9.71 4.58
C THR A 62 -3.31 -9.83 4.03
N ASP A 63 -2.36 -10.00 4.93
CA ASP A 63 -0.94 -10.08 4.59
C ASP A 63 -0.54 -8.85 3.78
N ALA A 64 -0.50 -7.72 4.45
CA ALA A 64 -0.31 -6.44 3.79
C ALA A 64 1.05 -5.82 4.08
N TRP A 65 1.50 -5.02 3.16
CA TRP A 65 2.69 -4.18 3.33
C TRP A 65 2.24 -2.75 3.05
N VAL A 66 2.55 -1.84 3.97
CA VAL A 66 2.05 -0.47 3.92
C VAL A 66 3.17 0.48 3.50
N TRP A 67 2.91 1.30 2.49
CA TRP A 67 3.88 2.29 2.06
C TRP A 67 3.79 3.48 3.01
N ASP A 68 4.61 3.46 4.05
CA ASP A 68 4.61 4.50 5.06
C ASP A 68 5.99 4.50 5.71
N MET A 69 6.81 5.47 5.36
CA MET A 69 8.20 5.49 5.81
C MET A 69 8.34 5.75 7.30
N TYR A 70 7.29 6.26 7.94
CA TYR A 70 7.35 6.52 9.37
C TYR A 70 6.80 5.36 10.21
N ARG A 71 6.29 4.33 9.55
CA ARG A 71 5.71 3.21 10.27
C ARG A 71 6.81 2.24 10.67
N PRO A 72 6.91 1.89 11.96
CA PRO A 72 7.99 0.98 12.40
C PRO A 72 7.83 -0.43 11.86
N ALA A 73 6.60 -0.89 11.69
CA ALA A 73 6.35 -2.21 11.12
C ALA A 73 5.46 -2.06 9.90
N ARG A 74 6.01 -2.27 8.74
CA ARG A 74 5.26 -2.10 7.50
C ARG A 74 4.50 -3.36 7.08
N PHE A 75 4.87 -4.52 7.63
CA PHE A 75 4.13 -5.75 7.36
C PHE A 75 3.04 -5.93 8.41
N ALA A 76 1.84 -6.19 7.98
CA ALA A 76 0.72 -6.39 8.89
C ALA A 76 -0.12 -7.54 8.38
N LYS A 77 -0.52 -8.41 9.28
CA LYS A 77 -1.30 -9.57 8.88
C LYS A 77 -2.70 -9.17 8.45
N ASN A 78 -3.28 -8.22 9.13
CA ASN A 78 -4.62 -7.75 8.79
C ASN A 78 -4.67 -6.24 8.91
N VAL A 79 -5.23 -5.59 7.91
CA VAL A 79 -5.37 -4.14 7.90
C VAL A 79 -6.80 -3.81 7.49
N LYS A 80 -7.44 -2.92 8.23
CA LYS A 80 -8.76 -2.42 7.85
C LYS A 80 -8.66 -0.91 7.69
N VAL A 81 -9.10 -0.41 6.57
CA VAL A 81 -9.05 1.02 6.27
C VAL A 81 -10.44 1.49 5.93
N LEU A 82 -10.82 2.63 6.47
CA LEU A 82 -12.08 3.27 6.12
C LEU A 82 -11.75 4.53 5.32
N THR A 83 -12.39 4.70 4.19
CA THR A 83 -12.13 5.87 3.37
C THR A 83 -13.42 6.36 2.72
N PHE A 84 -13.56 7.68 2.65
CA PHE A 84 -14.72 8.29 2.00
C PHE A 84 -14.43 8.57 0.53
N LYS A 85 -13.22 8.32 0.08
CA LYS A 85 -12.83 8.57 -1.29
C LYS A 85 -12.63 7.26 -2.02
N ASP A 86 -12.28 7.36 -3.29
CA ASP A 86 -12.14 6.18 -4.12
C ASP A 86 -11.04 5.26 -3.66
N VAL A 87 -11.21 4.00 -3.90
CA VAL A 87 -10.22 2.99 -3.63
C VAL A 87 -9.89 2.34 -4.96
N ASN A 88 -8.62 2.27 -5.28
CA ASN A 88 -8.17 1.62 -6.50
C ASN A 88 -7.49 0.31 -6.13
N VAL A 89 -7.94 -0.79 -6.71
CA VAL A 89 -7.37 -2.10 -6.47
C VAL A 89 -6.92 -2.67 -7.80
N GLU A 90 -5.67 -3.07 -7.88
CA GLU A 90 -5.15 -3.69 -9.08
C GLU A 90 -4.52 -5.03 -8.73
N GLU A 91 -4.74 -5.99 -9.59
CA GLU A 91 -4.13 -7.29 -9.40
C GLU A 91 -2.77 -7.29 -10.07
N LEU A 92 -1.76 -7.70 -9.32
CA LEU A 92 -0.42 -7.78 -9.85
C LEU A 92 -0.25 -9.11 -10.58
N SER A 93 0.27 -9.04 -11.79
CA SER A 93 0.48 -10.24 -12.56
C SER A 93 1.96 -10.37 -12.87
N PRO A 94 2.62 -11.30 -12.23
CA PRO A 94 4.05 -11.45 -12.51
C PRO A 94 4.31 -11.80 -13.94
N THR A 95 3.38 -12.44 -14.59
CA THR A 95 3.64 -12.84 -15.95
C THR A 95 3.71 -11.68 -16.91
N GLU A 96 3.22 -10.53 -16.52
CA GLU A 96 3.32 -9.39 -17.41
C GLU A 96 4.72 -8.91 -17.55
N PHE A 97 5.52 -9.09 -16.54
CA PHE A 97 6.86 -8.64 -16.61
C PHE A 97 7.79 -9.76 -16.95
N GLU A 98 7.36 -11.00 -16.97
CA GLU A 98 8.17 -12.04 -17.23
C GLU A 98 8.22 -12.14 -18.62
N THR A 99 9.14 -12.37 -19.18
CA THR A 99 9.25 -12.39 -20.40
C THR A 99 8.43 -13.02 -21.12
N PRO A 100 8.12 -12.67 -22.04
CA PRO A 100 7.27 -13.20 -22.80
C PRO A 100 7.86 -14.33 -23.31
N LYS A 101 7.70 -15.16 -23.25
CA LYS A 101 8.12 -16.13 -23.59
C LYS A 101 8.02 -16.28 -24.78
N THR A 102 7.92 -15.93 -25.30
CA THR A 102 7.80 -16.05 -26.51
C THR A 102 8.19 -16.94 -27.02
#